data_185007352cf9b09a1e19c4902b9e4a25
#
_entry.id   185007352cf9b09a1e19c4902b9e4a25
#
_cell.length_a   1.000
_cell.length_b   1.000
_cell.length_c   1.000
_cell.angle_alpha   90.00
_cell.angle_beta   90.00
_cell.angle_gamma   90.00
#
_symmetry.space_group_name_H-M   'P 1'
#
loop_
_entity.id
_entity.type
_entity.pdbx_description
1 polymer ?
#
loop_
_entity_poly.entity_id
_entity_poly.type
_entity_poly.pdbx_seq_one_letter_code
_entity_poly.pdbx_strand_id
1 'polypeptide(L)'
;MIDALENARAHLLAERNQAGHWEGELSSSALSTATAVVALAVIDRDRFSALIRSGITWLVDTQNEDGGWGDTVLSFSNVSTTLLVWGALGLCGGGREAEAKAEAWIRSEVGSLDPAAITEKVKARYGKDRTFSVPILMLCAICGRLGDSRDAWRRVMPLPFELAAIPRRFFGMIRLPVVSYALPALIAIGYARFFHAPPRWLFPLGWLRRLTWSKASRMLSAVQPPTGGFLEATPLTSFVTMALGSSGQSGHPVVPAALDFLQRSVRDDGSWPIDTNLSTWGTTLAVKALAEGGGLSSSDQEPVL
;
A
#
# COMPACT_ATOMS: atom_id res chain seq x y z
N MET A 1 19.68 36.53 7.62
CA MET A 1 18.30 36.02 7.59
C MET A 1 17.62 36.25 6.24
N ILE A 2 17.71 37.46 5.68
CA ILE A 2 17.18 37.79 4.33
C ILE A 2 17.85 36.91 3.27
N ASP A 3 19.18 36.79 3.27
CA ASP A 3 19.93 35.95 2.31
C ASP A 3 19.50 34.45 2.37
N ALA A 4 19.20 33.94 3.56
CA ALA A 4 18.74 32.54 3.70
C ALA A 4 17.34 32.32 3.10
N LEU A 5 16.44 33.28 3.24
CA LEU A 5 15.10 33.26 2.66
C LEU A 5 15.18 33.36 1.13
N GLU A 6 15.98 34.26 0.60
CA GLU A 6 16.17 34.42 -0.84
C GLU A 6 16.81 33.18 -1.48
N ASN A 7 17.81 32.60 -0.83
CA ASN A 7 18.42 31.35 -1.25
C ASN A 7 17.41 30.19 -1.26
N ALA A 8 16.62 30.03 -0.19
CA ALA A 8 15.60 28.98 -0.12
C ALA A 8 14.54 29.17 -1.21
N ARG A 9 14.13 30.42 -1.46
CA ARG A 9 13.21 30.76 -2.54
C ARG A 9 13.78 30.43 -3.92
N ALA A 10 15.02 30.81 -4.18
CA ALA A 10 15.69 30.52 -5.45
C ALA A 10 15.82 29.00 -5.70
N HIS A 11 16.19 28.25 -4.67
CA HIS A 11 16.25 26.78 -4.76
C HIS A 11 14.88 26.19 -5.03
N LEU A 12 13.84 26.63 -4.31
CA LEU A 12 12.49 26.12 -4.52
C LEU A 12 11.98 26.39 -5.94
N LEU A 13 12.24 27.59 -6.48
CA LEU A 13 11.89 27.93 -7.86
C LEU A 13 12.69 27.12 -8.90
N ALA A 14 13.95 26.79 -8.61
CA ALA A 14 14.80 25.99 -9.48
C ALA A 14 14.34 24.52 -9.58
N GLU A 15 13.69 23.99 -8.53
CA GLU A 15 13.12 22.64 -8.52
C GLU A 15 11.79 22.53 -9.29
N ARG A 16 11.27 23.62 -9.83
CA ARG A 16 10.06 23.63 -10.64
C ARG A 16 10.31 22.97 -11.98
N ASN A 17 9.49 21.98 -12.34
CA ASN A 17 9.63 21.27 -13.61
C ASN A 17 9.19 22.12 -14.83
N GLN A 18 9.44 21.61 -16.04
CA GLN A 18 9.10 22.29 -17.30
C GLN A 18 7.58 22.49 -17.49
N ALA A 19 6.74 21.69 -16.83
CA ALA A 19 5.29 21.82 -16.85
C ALA A 19 4.76 22.86 -15.84
N GLY A 20 5.65 23.54 -15.11
CA GLY A 20 5.32 24.67 -14.24
C GLY A 20 4.87 24.28 -12.82
N HIS A 21 5.04 23.03 -12.40
CA HIS A 21 4.68 22.54 -11.07
C HIS A 21 5.85 21.83 -10.39
N TRP A 22 5.69 21.49 -9.11
CA TRP A 22 6.68 20.74 -8.34
C TRP A 22 6.23 19.29 -8.20
N GLU A 23 7.13 18.40 -8.53
CA GLU A 23 6.98 16.96 -8.32
C GLU A 23 7.91 16.52 -7.20
N GLY A 24 7.58 15.38 -6.61
CA GLY A 24 8.40 14.73 -5.61
C GLY A 24 7.83 13.36 -5.27
N GLU A 25 8.65 12.57 -4.63
CA GLU A 25 8.27 11.28 -4.08
C GLU A 25 8.60 11.22 -2.60
N LEU A 26 7.93 10.36 -1.84
CA LEU A 26 8.30 10.10 -0.46
C LEU A 26 9.57 9.25 -0.37
N SER A 27 10.19 9.26 0.80
CA SER A 27 11.40 8.47 1.07
C SER A 27 11.18 6.97 0.91
N SER A 28 12.26 6.20 0.78
CA SER A 28 12.27 4.75 0.86
C SER A 28 11.57 4.26 2.14
N SER A 29 10.76 3.22 1.99
CA SER A 29 9.88 2.73 3.06
C SER A 29 9.94 1.21 3.18
N ALA A 30 10.15 0.73 4.41
CA ALA A 30 10.11 -0.70 4.69
C ALA A 30 8.69 -1.28 4.47
N LEU A 31 7.65 -0.51 4.76
CA LEU A 31 6.26 -0.87 4.48
C LEU A 31 6.05 -1.08 2.98
N SER A 32 6.48 -0.12 2.16
CA SER A 32 6.31 -0.17 0.70
C SER A 32 7.11 -1.29 0.08
N THR A 33 8.38 -1.42 0.48
CA THR A 33 9.28 -2.46 -0.02
C THR A 33 8.74 -3.85 0.31
N ALA A 34 8.31 -4.09 1.55
CA ALA A 34 7.72 -5.38 1.93
C ALA A 34 6.46 -5.71 1.13
N THR A 35 5.56 -4.74 0.93
CA THR A 35 4.34 -4.97 0.16
C THR A 35 4.62 -5.21 -1.32
N ALA A 36 5.56 -4.47 -1.93
CA ALA A 36 5.96 -4.67 -3.32
C ALA A 36 6.58 -6.06 -3.55
N VAL A 37 7.52 -6.45 -2.69
CA VAL A 37 8.17 -7.77 -2.73
C VAL A 37 7.15 -8.90 -2.65
N VAL A 38 6.18 -8.82 -1.72
CA VAL A 38 5.12 -9.83 -1.59
C VAL A 38 4.22 -9.85 -2.83
N ALA A 39 3.84 -8.69 -3.37
CA ALA A 39 3.00 -8.62 -4.57
C ALA A 39 3.69 -9.27 -5.78
N LEU A 40 4.96 -8.96 -6.00
CA LEU A 40 5.78 -9.55 -7.06
C LEU A 40 5.91 -11.07 -6.89
N ALA A 41 6.19 -11.54 -5.66
CA ALA A 41 6.35 -12.96 -5.34
C ALA A 41 5.06 -13.77 -5.51
N VAL A 42 3.91 -13.19 -5.21
CA VAL A 42 2.58 -13.82 -5.36
C VAL A 42 2.17 -13.97 -6.82
N ILE A 43 2.56 -13.01 -7.67
CA ILE A 43 2.21 -13.06 -9.09
C ILE A 43 3.14 -13.98 -9.87
N ASP A 44 4.46 -13.77 -9.77
CA ASP A 44 5.45 -14.57 -10.49
C ASP A 44 6.83 -14.42 -9.83
N ARG A 45 7.13 -15.32 -8.90
CA ARG A 45 8.38 -15.29 -8.12
C ARG A 45 9.63 -15.43 -9.00
N ASP A 46 9.57 -16.27 -10.00
CA ASP A 46 10.74 -16.57 -10.83
C ASP A 46 11.07 -15.38 -11.74
N ARG A 47 10.07 -14.83 -12.39
CA ARG A 47 10.20 -13.64 -13.24
C ARG A 47 10.77 -12.44 -12.47
N PHE A 48 10.33 -12.21 -11.25
CA PHE A 48 10.73 -11.06 -10.45
C PHE A 48 11.80 -11.35 -9.40
N SER A 49 12.48 -12.50 -9.51
CA SER A 49 13.44 -12.96 -8.50
C SER A 49 14.57 -11.96 -8.19
N ALA A 50 15.03 -11.19 -9.17
CA ALA A 50 16.06 -10.17 -8.96
C ALA A 50 15.54 -9.00 -8.11
N LEU A 51 14.36 -8.45 -8.44
CA LEU A 51 13.73 -7.36 -7.67
C LEU A 51 13.37 -7.80 -6.26
N ILE A 52 12.84 -9.02 -6.12
CA ILE A 52 12.52 -9.59 -4.81
C ILE A 52 13.77 -9.70 -3.94
N ARG A 53 14.88 -10.22 -4.48
CA ARG A 53 16.15 -10.31 -3.74
C ARG A 53 16.66 -8.95 -3.33
N SER A 54 16.67 -7.97 -4.26
CA SER A 54 17.13 -6.62 -3.96
C SER A 54 16.30 -5.99 -2.82
N GLY A 55 14.96 -6.07 -2.90
CA GLY A 55 14.09 -5.56 -1.84
C GLY A 55 14.27 -6.28 -0.50
N ILE A 56 14.44 -7.61 -0.51
CA ILE A 56 14.73 -8.37 0.73
C ILE A 56 16.08 -7.97 1.32
N THR A 57 17.11 -7.78 0.51
CA THR A 57 18.43 -7.31 0.97
C THR A 57 18.28 -5.94 1.63
N TRP A 58 17.62 -4.99 0.97
CA TRP A 58 17.38 -3.67 1.54
C TRP A 58 16.62 -3.72 2.87
N LEU A 59 15.57 -4.58 2.98
CA LEU A 59 14.84 -4.76 4.23
C LEU A 59 15.72 -5.31 5.36
N VAL A 60 16.62 -6.25 5.06
CA VAL A 60 17.57 -6.80 6.03
C VAL A 60 18.56 -5.73 6.49
N ASP A 61 19.12 -4.96 5.56
CA ASP A 61 20.13 -3.94 5.83
C ASP A 61 19.58 -2.73 6.60
N THR A 62 18.26 -2.49 6.51
CA THR A 62 17.58 -1.35 7.17
C THR A 62 16.79 -1.75 8.41
N GLN A 63 17.02 -2.94 8.97
CA GLN A 63 16.41 -3.35 10.23
C GLN A 63 16.93 -2.47 11.37
N ASN A 64 16.02 -1.93 12.20
CA ASN A 64 16.39 -1.16 13.36
C ASN A 64 17.11 -2.04 14.40
N GLU A 65 17.93 -1.42 15.27
CA GLU A 65 18.69 -2.13 16.31
C GLU A 65 17.81 -2.96 17.24
N ASP A 66 16.56 -2.53 17.47
CA ASP A 66 15.58 -3.26 18.28
C ASP A 66 14.98 -4.50 17.59
N GLY A 67 15.30 -4.73 16.32
CA GLY A 67 14.83 -5.86 15.52
C GLY A 67 13.52 -5.63 14.78
N GLY A 68 12.91 -4.44 14.88
CA GLY A 68 11.73 -4.06 14.11
C GLY A 68 12.03 -3.16 12.92
N TRP A 69 10.97 -2.61 12.31
CA TRP A 69 11.04 -1.59 11.26
C TRP A 69 10.03 -0.49 11.51
N GLY A 70 10.44 0.73 11.18
CA GLY A 70 9.55 1.88 11.03
C GLY A 70 9.09 2.08 9.58
N ASP A 71 8.27 3.10 9.34
CA ASP A 71 7.77 3.39 7.99
C ASP A 71 8.87 3.89 7.06
N THR A 72 9.84 4.61 7.60
CA THR A 72 11.07 5.04 6.93
C THR A 72 12.29 4.58 7.73
N VAL A 73 13.49 4.67 7.15
CA VAL A 73 14.77 4.33 7.82
C VAL A 73 15.08 5.20 9.03
N LEU A 74 14.40 6.33 9.22
CA LEU A 74 14.54 7.23 10.38
C LEU A 74 13.41 7.05 11.40
N SER A 75 12.43 6.19 11.13
CA SER A 75 11.27 5.99 12.00
C SER A 75 11.52 4.90 13.03
N PHE A 76 10.98 5.10 14.23
CA PHE A 76 10.93 4.04 15.24
C PHE A 76 10.15 2.83 14.73
N SER A 77 10.53 1.65 15.24
CA SER A 77 9.84 0.40 14.92
C SER A 77 8.37 0.45 15.32
N ASN A 78 7.52 -0.08 14.45
CA ASN A 78 6.10 -0.19 14.75
C ASN A 78 5.52 -1.54 14.33
N VAL A 79 4.45 -1.95 14.99
CA VAL A 79 3.82 -3.26 14.77
C VAL A 79 3.41 -3.49 13.34
N SER A 80 2.87 -2.47 12.67
CA SER A 80 2.33 -2.61 11.32
C SER A 80 3.41 -2.92 10.31
N THR A 81 4.46 -2.07 10.26
CA THR A 81 5.57 -2.24 9.32
C THR A 81 6.36 -3.51 9.64
N THR A 82 6.64 -3.78 10.91
CA THR A 82 7.36 -4.99 11.32
C THR A 82 6.61 -6.27 10.92
N LEU A 83 5.29 -6.32 11.07
CA LEU A 83 4.48 -7.47 10.62
C LEU A 83 4.51 -7.65 9.09
N LEU A 84 4.49 -6.57 8.32
CA LEU A 84 4.58 -6.64 6.86
C LEU A 84 5.95 -7.17 6.41
N VAL A 85 7.04 -6.66 7.01
CA VAL A 85 8.39 -7.12 6.69
C VAL A 85 8.60 -8.57 7.14
N TRP A 86 8.16 -8.94 8.35
CA TRP A 86 8.20 -10.32 8.83
C TRP A 86 7.46 -11.28 7.90
N GLY A 87 6.31 -10.85 7.36
CA GLY A 87 5.58 -11.59 6.32
C GLY A 87 6.41 -11.77 5.07
N ALA A 88 6.99 -10.68 4.54
CA ALA A 88 7.81 -10.69 3.34
C ALA A 88 9.05 -11.59 3.48
N LEU A 89 9.79 -11.50 4.58
CA LEU A 89 10.96 -12.34 4.87
C LEU A 89 10.58 -13.82 4.89
N GLY A 90 9.49 -14.20 5.54
CA GLY A 90 9.06 -15.58 5.61
C GLY A 90 8.56 -16.14 4.27
N LEU A 91 7.86 -15.32 3.48
CA LEU A 91 7.39 -15.75 2.17
C LEU A 91 8.55 -15.87 1.17
N CYS A 92 9.44 -14.88 1.12
CA CYS A 92 10.48 -14.80 0.09
C CYS A 92 11.79 -15.47 0.51
N GLY A 93 12.06 -15.55 1.81
CA GLY A 93 13.34 -16.05 2.36
C GLY A 93 14.45 -15.00 2.26
N GLY A 94 15.69 -15.40 2.60
CA GLY A 94 16.88 -14.57 2.43
C GLY A 94 17.30 -13.75 3.66
N GLY A 95 16.52 -13.74 4.74
CA GLY A 95 16.82 -12.93 5.92
C GLY A 95 16.54 -13.64 7.26
N ARG A 96 17.04 -14.87 7.44
CA ARG A 96 16.74 -15.69 8.65
C ARG A 96 17.08 -15.00 9.98
N GLU A 97 18.20 -14.30 10.05
CA GLU A 97 18.61 -13.59 11.27
C GLU A 97 17.67 -12.39 11.52
N ALA A 98 17.40 -11.59 10.49
CA ALA A 98 16.48 -10.47 10.57
C ALA A 98 15.04 -10.94 10.91
N GLU A 99 14.61 -12.05 10.37
CA GLU A 99 13.33 -12.67 10.70
C GLU A 99 13.26 -13.08 12.18
N ALA A 100 14.31 -13.70 12.71
CA ALA A 100 14.36 -14.08 14.12
C ALA A 100 14.36 -12.87 15.07
N LYS A 101 15.07 -11.79 14.72
CA LYS A 101 15.03 -10.52 15.46
C LYS A 101 13.62 -9.89 15.42
N ALA A 102 12.98 -9.91 14.25
CA ALA A 102 11.60 -9.45 14.11
C ALA A 102 10.62 -10.24 14.98
N GLU A 103 10.77 -11.57 15.04
CA GLU A 103 9.96 -12.41 15.92
C GLU A 103 10.16 -12.07 17.41
N ALA A 104 11.39 -11.83 17.82
CA ALA A 104 11.69 -11.40 19.19
C ALA A 104 11.02 -10.06 19.51
N TRP A 105 11.14 -9.10 18.59
CA TRP A 105 10.49 -7.79 18.71
C TRP A 105 8.95 -7.90 18.73
N ILE A 106 8.36 -8.72 17.85
CA ILE A 106 6.90 -8.95 17.83
C ILE A 106 6.46 -9.59 19.17
N ARG A 107 7.20 -10.55 19.70
CA ARG A 107 6.90 -11.16 21.01
C ARG A 107 6.91 -10.13 22.13
N SER A 108 7.85 -9.17 22.13
CA SER A 108 7.90 -8.12 23.16
C SER A 108 6.70 -7.16 23.05
N GLU A 109 6.28 -6.81 21.84
CA GLU A 109 5.20 -5.83 21.59
C GLU A 109 3.79 -6.43 21.64
N VAL A 110 3.63 -7.67 21.20
CA VAL A 110 2.33 -8.35 21.07
C VAL A 110 2.11 -9.36 22.20
N GLY A 111 3.17 -9.81 22.84
CA GLY A 111 3.17 -10.85 23.88
C GLY A 111 3.35 -12.26 23.34
N SER A 112 3.08 -12.50 22.07
CA SER A 112 3.27 -13.82 21.43
C SER A 112 3.25 -13.72 19.90
N LEU A 113 3.64 -14.82 19.21
CA LEU A 113 3.45 -14.97 17.77
C LEU A 113 2.14 -15.70 17.43
N ASP A 114 1.25 -15.92 18.41
CA ASP A 114 -0.04 -16.55 18.12
C ASP A 114 -0.86 -15.68 17.15
N PRO A 115 -1.40 -16.25 16.07
CA PRO A 115 -2.25 -15.58 15.13
C PRO A 115 -3.42 -14.79 15.75
N ALA A 116 -3.98 -15.26 16.87
CA ALA A 116 -5.03 -14.54 17.56
C ALA A 116 -4.51 -13.26 18.23
N ALA A 117 -3.37 -13.35 18.94
CA ALA A 117 -2.75 -12.19 19.58
C ALA A 117 -2.33 -11.11 18.58
N ILE A 118 -1.71 -11.51 17.46
CA ILE A 118 -1.33 -10.61 16.37
C ILE A 118 -2.59 -9.91 15.81
N THR A 119 -3.64 -10.66 15.54
CA THR A 119 -4.89 -10.12 14.99
C THR A 119 -5.51 -9.08 15.92
N GLU A 120 -5.58 -9.38 17.22
CA GLU A 120 -6.16 -8.46 18.20
C GLU A 120 -5.27 -7.21 18.40
N LYS A 121 -3.94 -7.34 18.40
CA LYS A 121 -3.03 -6.19 18.47
C LYS A 121 -3.22 -5.24 17.28
N VAL A 122 -3.32 -5.78 16.05
CA VAL A 122 -3.58 -4.98 14.84
C VAL A 122 -4.94 -4.29 14.93
N LYS A 123 -5.98 -5.01 15.32
CA LYS A 123 -7.33 -4.42 15.51
C LYS A 123 -7.34 -3.34 16.59
N ALA A 124 -6.68 -3.56 17.72
CA ALA A 124 -6.61 -2.59 18.81
C ALA A 124 -5.92 -1.30 18.38
N ARG A 125 -4.82 -1.40 17.58
CA ARG A 125 -4.10 -0.24 17.07
C ARG A 125 -4.95 0.67 16.19
N TYR A 126 -5.76 0.10 15.32
CA TYR A 126 -6.55 0.84 14.33
C TYR A 126 -8.02 1.03 14.73
N GLY A 127 -8.48 0.37 15.76
CA GLY A 127 -9.85 0.47 16.24
C GLY A 127 -10.88 0.17 15.16
N LYS A 128 -11.72 1.16 14.82
CA LYS A 128 -12.74 1.04 13.78
C LYS A 128 -12.20 1.24 12.36
N ASP A 129 -10.97 1.74 12.22
CA ASP A 129 -10.36 1.98 10.91
C ASP A 129 -9.90 0.65 10.29
N ARG A 130 -10.56 0.29 9.22
CA ARG A 130 -10.27 -0.93 8.45
C ARG A 130 -9.33 -0.68 7.27
N THR A 131 -9.01 0.57 7.00
CA THR A 131 -8.21 0.97 5.83
C THR A 131 -6.80 0.36 5.89
N PHE A 132 -6.20 0.32 7.09
CA PHE A 132 -4.87 -0.26 7.29
C PHE A 132 -4.91 -1.65 7.91
N SER A 133 -5.80 -1.91 8.88
CA SER A 133 -5.85 -3.20 9.59
C SER A 133 -6.14 -4.38 8.65
N VAL A 134 -7.03 -4.21 7.67
CA VAL A 134 -7.41 -5.29 6.76
C VAL A 134 -6.29 -5.65 5.78
N PRO A 135 -5.62 -4.69 5.09
CA PRO A 135 -4.47 -5.00 4.24
C PRO A 135 -3.31 -5.69 4.99
N ILE A 136 -2.98 -5.23 6.20
CA ILE A 136 -1.92 -5.83 7.02
C ILE A 136 -2.24 -7.29 7.33
N LEU A 137 -3.45 -7.56 7.83
CA LEU A 137 -3.87 -8.94 8.13
C LEU A 137 -3.96 -9.80 6.87
N MET A 138 -4.35 -9.23 5.72
CA MET A 138 -4.34 -9.94 4.45
C MET A 138 -2.93 -10.37 4.05
N LEU A 139 -1.95 -9.47 4.10
CA LEU A 139 -0.57 -9.81 3.78
C LEU A 139 -0.05 -10.90 4.73
N CYS A 140 -0.30 -10.77 6.03
CA CYS A 140 0.07 -11.81 7.01
C CYS A 140 -0.59 -13.15 6.71
N ALA A 141 -1.85 -13.16 6.22
CA ALA A 141 -2.52 -14.40 5.82
C ALA A 141 -1.91 -15.01 4.55
N ILE A 142 -1.59 -14.19 3.53
CA ILE A 142 -0.91 -14.62 2.31
C ILE A 142 0.46 -15.23 2.63
N CYS A 143 1.20 -14.62 3.56
CA CYS A 143 2.53 -15.07 3.96
C CYS A 143 2.53 -16.21 5.00
N GLY A 144 1.37 -16.80 5.33
CA GLY A 144 1.26 -17.92 6.27
C GLY A 144 1.50 -17.57 7.75
N ARG A 145 1.49 -16.28 8.11
CA ARG A 145 1.75 -15.80 9.47
C ARG A 145 0.53 -15.83 10.40
N LEU A 146 -0.65 -16.13 9.89
CA LEU A 146 -1.89 -16.20 10.66
C LEU A 146 -2.47 -17.61 10.80
N GLY A 147 -1.64 -18.66 10.63
CA GLY A 147 -2.03 -20.06 10.73
C GLY A 147 -2.49 -20.65 9.39
N ASP A 148 -3.25 -21.73 9.44
CA ASP A 148 -3.72 -22.45 8.27
C ASP A 148 -4.56 -21.57 7.34
N SER A 149 -4.42 -21.79 6.04
CA SER A 149 -4.95 -20.92 4.96
C SER A 149 -6.38 -20.43 5.23
N ARG A 150 -7.33 -21.30 5.51
CA ARG A 150 -8.72 -20.90 5.70
C ARG A 150 -8.96 -20.12 6.99
N ASP A 151 -8.32 -20.51 8.08
CA ASP A 151 -8.47 -19.86 9.38
C ASP A 151 -7.72 -18.52 9.41
N ALA A 152 -6.56 -18.44 8.76
CA ALA A 152 -5.86 -17.18 8.52
C ALA A 152 -6.76 -16.16 7.82
N TRP A 153 -7.41 -16.55 6.74
CA TRP A 153 -8.32 -15.68 6.01
C TRP A 153 -9.61 -15.32 6.77
N ARG A 154 -10.05 -16.13 7.73
CA ARG A 154 -11.16 -15.77 8.63
C ARG A 154 -10.81 -14.65 9.59
N ARG A 155 -9.52 -14.46 9.91
CA ARG A 155 -9.01 -13.35 10.75
C ARG A 155 -9.01 -12.03 9.99
N VAL A 156 -8.93 -12.05 8.66
CA VAL A 156 -9.09 -10.88 7.80
C VAL A 156 -10.56 -10.47 7.81
N MET A 157 -10.84 -9.21 8.18
CA MET A 157 -12.20 -8.70 8.24
C MET A 157 -12.83 -8.64 6.83
N PRO A 158 -14.10 -9.05 6.67
CA PRO A 158 -14.78 -9.00 5.39
C PRO A 158 -15.04 -7.54 4.97
N LEU A 159 -14.80 -7.25 3.70
CA LEU A 159 -15.13 -5.97 3.08
C LEU A 159 -16.30 -6.16 2.11
N PRO A 160 -17.25 -5.22 2.05
CA PRO A 160 -18.45 -5.32 1.22
C PRO A 160 -18.16 -4.89 -0.22
N PHE A 161 -17.31 -5.62 -0.94
CA PHE A 161 -16.92 -5.29 -2.33
C PHE A 161 -18.10 -5.31 -3.30
N GLU A 162 -19.17 -6.02 -2.98
CA GLU A 162 -20.43 -6.04 -3.74
C GLU A 162 -21.05 -4.65 -3.88
N LEU A 163 -20.78 -3.72 -2.96
CA LEU A 163 -21.25 -2.33 -3.04
C LEU A 163 -20.63 -1.59 -4.23
N ALA A 164 -19.44 -1.97 -4.69
CA ALA A 164 -18.83 -1.39 -5.88
C ALA A 164 -19.61 -1.66 -7.18
N ALA A 165 -20.50 -2.66 -7.18
CA ALA A 165 -21.38 -2.95 -8.30
C ALA A 165 -22.61 -2.02 -8.38
N ILE A 166 -22.87 -1.22 -7.33
CA ILE A 166 -23.99 -0.28 -7.26
C ILE A 166 -23.61 1.02 -7.98
N PRO A 167 -24.46 1.57 -8.83
CA PRO A 167 -24.18 2.84 -9.52
C PRO A 167 -23.91 3.99 -8.55
N ARG A 168 -22.89 4.81 -8.83
CA ARG A 168 -22.53 5.97 -7.98
C ARG A 168 -23.68 6.92 -7.69
N ARG A 169 -24.63 7.07 -8.64
CA ARG A 169 -25.81 7.91 -8.48
C ARG A 169 -26.68 7.51 -7.27
N PHE A 170 -26.70 6.23 -6.94
CA PHE A 170 -27.45 5.74 -5.79
C PHE A 170 -26.84 6.26 -4.48
N PHE A 171 -25.52 6.22 -4.33
CA PHE A 171 -24.84 6.75 -3.14
C PHE A 171 -25.02 8.27 -3.01
N GLY A 172 -25.00 9.00 -4.12
CA GLY A 172 -25.31 10.44 -4.13
C GLY A 172 -26.75 10.74 -3.68
N MET A 173 -27.71 9.93 -4.09
CA MET A 173 -29.12 10.09 -3.71
C MET A 173 -29.35 9.88 -2.21
N ILE A 174 -28.64 8.93 -1.58
CA ILE A 174 -28.73 8.69 -0.13
C ILE A 174 -27.72 9.52 0.68
N ARG A 175 -27.03 10.48 0.04
CA ARG A 175 -26.01 11.35 0.64
C ARG A 175 -24.91 10.58 1.40
N LEU A 176 -24.60 9.37 0.95
CA LEU A 176 -23.52 8.57 1.53
C LEU A 176 -22.19 8.98 0.89
N PRO A 177 -21.23 9.53 1.65
CA PRO A 177 -19.92 9.86 1.12
C PRO A 177 -19.20 8.57 0.73
N VAL A 178 -18.83 8.45 -0.54
CA VAL A 178 -18.01 7.33 -1.03
C VAL A 178 -16.56 7.76 -1.05
N VAL A 179 -15.75 7.11 -0.24
CA VAL A 179 -14.31 7.36 -0.17
C VAL A 179 -13.65 6.64 -1.34
N SER A 180 -13.35 7.37 -2.40
CA SER A 180 -12.87 6.81 -3.67
C SER A 180 -11.46 6.19 -3.58
N TYR A 181 -10.59 6.70 -2.72
CA TYR A 181 -9.22 6.19 -2.58
C TYR A 181 -9.16 4.76 -1.98
N ALA A 182 -10.11 4.38 -1.13
CA ALA A 182 -10.15 3.04 -0.54
C ALA A 182 -10.82 2.00 -1.45
N LEU A 183 -11.46 2.43 -2.53
CA LEU A 183 -12.26 1.56 -3.40
C LEU A 183 -11.44 0.42 -4.05
N PRO A 184 -10.23 0.64 -4.58
CA PRO A 184 -9.43 -0.45 -5.15
C PRO A 184 -9.12 -1.56 -4.14
N ALA A 185 -8.67 -1.18 -2.94
CA ALA A 185 -8.40 -2.11 -1.85
C ALA A 185 -9.67 -2.84 -1.39
N LEU A 186 -10.78 -2.11 -1.24
CA LEU A 186 -12.08 -2.68 -0.85
C LEU A 186 -12.50 -3.78 -1.84
N ILE A 187 -12.38 -3.54 -3.15
CA ILE A 187 -12.77 -4.50 -4.17
C ILE A 187 -11.83 -5.71 -4.15
N ALA A 188 -10.53 -5.50 -4.28
CA ALA A 188 -9.56 -6.57 -4.43
C ALA A 188 -9.44 -7.43 -3.17
N ILE A 189 -9.25 -6.80 -2.00
CA ILE A 189 -9.12 -7.51 -0.72
C ILE A 189 -10.43 -8.15 -0.30
N GLY A 190 -11.56 -7.45 -0.52
CA GLY A 190 -12.88 -7.99 -0.24
C GLY A 190 -13.17 -9.27 -1.03
N TYR A 191 -12.81 -9.29 -2.31
CA TYR A 191 -12.91 -10.48 -3.15
C TYR A 191 -11.96 -11.60 -2.71
N ALA A 192 -10.68 -11.29 -2.46
CA ALA A 192 -9.70 -12.29 -2.00
C ALA A 192 -10.16 -12.94 -0.68
N ARG A 193 -10.65 -12.13 0.27
CA ARG A 193 -11.23 -12.64 1.52
C ARG A 193 -12.43 -13.56 1.28
N PHE A 194 -13.32 -13.20 0.36
CA PHE A 194 -14.47 -14.01 -0.02
C PHE A 194 -14.04 -15.31 -0.72
N PHE A 195 -13.04 -15.25 -1.59
CA PHE A 195 -12.51 -16.41 -2.30
C PHE A 195 -11.95 -17.47 -1.34
N HIS A 196 -11.07 -17.07 -0.41
CA HIS A 196 -10.39 -18.00 0.50
C HIS A 196 -11.26 -18.47 1.66
N ALA A 197 -12.18 -17.65 2.16
CA ALA A 197 -13.04 -18.00 3.28
C ALA A 197 -14.47 -17.48 3.08
N PRO A 198 -15.22 -18.08 2.14
CA PRO A 198 -16.61 -17.71 1.90
C PRO A 198 -17.49 -17.97 3.12
N PRO A 199 -18.49 -17.11 3.39
CA PRO A 199 -19.42 -17.31 4.49
C PRO A 199 -20.27 -18.58 4.25
N ARG A 200 -20.32 -19.49 5.25
CA ARG A 200 -21.01 -20.79 5.11
C ARG A 200 -22.53 -20.70 5.21
N TRP A 201 -23.06 -19.72 5.91
CA TRP A 201 -24.49 -19.65 6.31
C TRP A 201 -25.26 -18.48 5.68
N LEU A 202 -24.57 -17.55 4.96
CA LEU A 202 -25.20 -16.44 4.25
C LEU A 202 -25.42 -16.79 2.78
N PHE A 203 -26.24 -17.79 2.51
CA PHE A 203 -26.51 -18.25 1.14
C PHE A 203 -26.87 -17.11 0.16
N PRO A 204 -27.77 -16.15 0.48
CA PRO A 204 -28.07 -15.07 -0.47
C PRO A 204 -26.89 -14.13 -0.69
N LEU A 205 -26.09 -13.83 0.33
CA LEU A 205 -24.93 -12.94 0.21
C LEU A 205 -23.79 -13.56 -0.60
N GLY A 206 -23.54 -14.87 -0.43
CA GLY A 206 -22.52 -15.58 -1.20
C GLY A 206 -22.84 -15.63 -2.69
N TRP A 207 -24.11 -15.82 -3.04
CA TRP A 207 -24.58 -15.75 -4.42
C TRP A 207 -24.52 -14.34 -4.99
N LEU A 208 -24.97 -13.32 -4.23
CA LEU A 208 -24.87 -11.92 -4.61
C LEU A 208 -23.42 -11.52 -4.90
N ARG A 209 -22.46 -11.89 -4.06
CA ARG A 209 -21.04 -11.62 -4.24
C ARG A 209 -20.47 -12.21 -5.52
N ARG A 210 -20.86 -13.44 -5.86
CA ARG A 210 -20.46 -14.05 -7.14
C ARG A 210 -21.03 -13.31 -8.33
N LEU A 211 -22.27 -12.92 -8.30
CA LEU A 211 -22.94 -12.19 -9.39
C LEU A 211 -22.38 -10.77 -9.57
N THR A 212 -22.02 -10.11 -8.47
CA THR A 212 -21.53 -8.73 -8.50
C THR A 212 -20.06 -8.62 -8.87
N TRP A 213 -19.29 -9.72 -8.79
CA TRP A 213 -17.85 -9.71 -9.06
C TRP A 213 -17.51 -9.13 -10.43
N SER A 214 -18.19 -9.52 -11.49
CA SER A 214 -17.92 -9.01 -12.84
C SER A 214 -18.08 -7.49 -12.97
N LYS A 215 -19.02 -6.90 -12.22
CA LYS A 215 -19.19 -5.44 -12.17
C LYS A 215 -18.16 -4.77 -11.30
N ALA A 216 -17.87 -5.33 -10.12
CA ALA A 216 -16.84 -4.81 -9.22
C ALA A 216 -15.45 -4.86 -9.88
N SER A 217 -15.12 -5.95 -10.57
CA SER A 217 -13.88 -6.12 -11.35
C SER A 217 -13.74 -5.07 -12.46
N ARG A 218 -14.82 -4.79 -13.22
CA ARG A 218 -14.80 -3.70 -14.21
C ARG A 218 -14.64 -2.32 -13.59
N MET A 219 -15.23 -2.09 -12.41
CA MET A 219 -15.03 -0.85 -11.67
C MET A 219 -13.57 -0.70 -11.23
N LEU A 220 -12.93 -1.78 -10.76
CA LEU A 220 -11.51 -1.78 -10.40
C LEU A 220 -10.63 -1.37 -11.59
N SER A 221 -10.88 -1.92 -12.77
CA SER A 221 -10.18 -1.53 -14.00
C SER A 221 -10.44 -0.07 -14.40
N ALA A 222 -11.67 0.41 -14.19
CA ALA A 222 -12.05 1.78 -14.57
C ALA A 222 -11.45 2.86 -13.64
N VAL A 223 -11.04 2.50 -12.42
CA VAL A 223 -10.42 3.45 -11.48
C VAL A 223 -8.90 3.38 -11.46
N GLN A 224 -8.30 2.46 -12.22
CA GLN A 224 -6.85 2.40 -12.36
C GLN A 224 -6.35 3.56 -13.21
N PRO A 225 -5.38 4.36 -12.73
CA PRO A 225 -4.78 5.42 -13.53
C PRO A 225 -3.98 4.86 -14.72
N PRO A 226 -3.73 5.68 -15.76
CA PRO A 226 -2.88 5.28 -16.89
C PRO A 226 -1.46 4.86 -16.49
N THR A 227 -0.94 5.39 -15.39
CA THR A 227 0.36 5.02 -14.81
C THR A 227 0.39 3.60 -14.27
N GLY A 228 -0.77 2.99 -14.02
CA GLY A 228 -0.91 1.67 -13.40
C GLY A 228 -0.93 1.69 -11.87
N GLY A 229 -0.42 2.76 -11.25
CA GLY A 229 -0.34 2.91 -9.80
C GLY A 229 -1.59 3.51 -9.19
N PHE A 230 -2.29 2.79 -8.33
CA PHE A 230 -3.42 3.34 -7.59
C PHE A 230 -2.94 4.44 -6.64
N LEU A 231 -3.39 5.68 -6.85
CA LEU A 231 -2.98 6.89 -6.14
C LEU A 231 -1.46 7.19 -6.22
N GLU A 232 -0.77 6.63 -7.20
CA GLU A 232 0.70 6.66 -7.26
C GLU A 232 1.37 6.08 -5.99
N ALA A 233 0.64 5.26 -5.24
CA ALA A 233 1.06 4.68 -3.97
C ALA A 233 1.48 3.22 -4.14
N THR A 234 2.75 2.93 -3.84
CA THR A 234 3.31 1.57 -3.90
C THR A 234 2.54 0.59 -3.01
N PRO A 235 2.22 0.90 -1.72
CA PRO A 235 1.51 -0.05 -0.86
C PRO A 235 0.11 -0.39 -1.38
N LEU A 236 -0.66 0.61 -1.81
CA LEU A 236 -2.02 0.37 -2.29
C LEU A 236 -2.02 -0.48 -3.55
N THR A 237 -1.15 -0.16 -4.51
CA THR A 237 -0.98 -0.93 -5.74
C THR A 237 -0.55 -2.36 -5.46
N SER A 238 0.39 -2.55 -4.52
CA SER A 238 0.86 -3.85 -4.07
C SER A 238 -0.25 -4.68 -3.40
N PHE A 239 -1.03 -4.08 -2.50
CA PHE A 239 -2.15 -4.77 -1.85
C PHE A 239 -3.22 -5.21 -2.84
N VAL A 240 -3.56 -4.39 -3.83
CA VAL A 240 -4.48 -4.78 -4.90
C VAL A 240 -3.92 -5.93 -5.72
N THR A 241 -2.65 -5.84 -6.12
CA THR A 241 -1.97 -6.84 -6.94
C THR A 241 -1.88 -8.19 -6.23
N MET A 242 -1.40 -8.22 -4.97
CA MET A 242 -1.30 -9.48 -4.22
C MET A 242 -2.66 -10.08 -3.88
N ALA A 243 -3.68 -9.26 -3.65
CA ALA A 243 -5.04 -9.74 -3.41
C ALA A 243 -5.60 -10.47 -4.65
N LEU A 244 -5.42 -9.89 -5.83
CA LEU A 244 -5.81 -10.50 -7.10
C LEU A 244 -5.00 -11.79 -7.36
N GLY A 245 -3.68 -11.73 -7.18
CA GLY A 245 -2.81 -12.90 -7.36
C GLY A 245 -3.19 -14.06 -6.46
N SER A 246 -3.36 -13.82 -5.17
CA SER A 246 -3.71 -14.85 -4.19
C SER A 246 -5.08 -15.48 -4.42
N SER A 247 -5.99 -14.79 -5.10
CA SER A 247 -7.37 -15.26 -5.38
C SER A 247 -7.56 -15.81 -6.79
N GLY A 248 -6.48 -16.19 -7.48
CA GLY A 248 -6.54 -16.77 -8.83
C GLY A 248 -6.88 -15.78 -9.93
N GLN A 249 -6.73 -14.49 -9.67
CA GLN A 249 -7.01 -13.39 -10.61
C GLN A 249 -5.72 -12.76 -11.17
N SER A 250 -4.61 -13.50 -11.26
CA SER A 250 -3.34 -12.99 -11.83
C SER A 250 -3.48 -12.50 -13.29
N GLY A 251 -4.46 -13.04 -14.03
CA GLY A 251 -4.79 -12.58 -15.38
C GLY A 251 -5.73 -11.36 -15.45
N HIS A 252 -6.08 -10.74 -14.33
CA HIS A 252 -6.96 -9.57 -14.32
C HIS A 252 -6.29 -8.38 -15.06
N PRO A 253 -7.04 -7.60 -15.89
CA PRO A 253 -6.48 -6.49 -16.69
C PRO A 253 -5.68 -5.45 -15.90
N VAL A 254 -5.99 -5.28 -14.62
CA VAL A 254 -5.28 -4.37 -13.71
C VAL A 254 -3.84 -4.82 -13.42
N VAL A 255 -3.58 -6.13 -13.40
CA VAL A 255 -2.30 -6.69 -12.93
C VAL A 255 -1.11 -6.29 -13.78
N PRO A 256 -1.13 -6.37 -15.12
CA PRO A 256 0.03 -5.98 -15.93
C PRO A 256 0.48 -4.54 -15.70
N ALA A 257 -0.45 -3.58 -15.69
CA ALA A 257 -0.12 -2.18 -15.47
C ALA A 257 0.37 -1.90 -14.04
N ALA A 258 -0.20 -2.60 -13.03
CA ALA A 258 0.28 -2.51 -11.65
C ALA A 258 1.70 -3.07 -11.49
N LEU A 259 2.02 -4.18 -12.15
CA LEU A 259 3.38 -4.74 -12.16
C LEU A 259 4.39 -3.81 -12.85
N ASP A 260 4.00 -3.20 -13.95
CA ASP A 260 4.83 -2.21 -14.65
C ASP A 260 5.08 -0.98 -13.77
N PHE A 261 4.05 -0.49 -13.08
CA PHE A 261 4.22 0.56 -12.07
C PHE A 261 5.22 0.16 -10.99
N LEU A 262 5.07 -1.01 -10.37
CA LEU A 262 5.99 -1.48 -9.33
C LEU A 262 7.43 -1.64 -9.83
N GLN A 263 7.64 -2.10 -11.07
CA GLN A 263 8.97 -2.20 -11.67
C GLN A 263 9.61 -0.85 -11.92
N ARG A 264 8.84 0.17 -12.31
CA ARG A 264 9.35 1.53 -12.54
C ARG A 264 9.57 2.32 -11.26
N SER A 265 8.92 1.92 -10.17
CA SER A 265 8.97 2.60 -8.87
C SER A 265 10.09 2.10 -7.96
N VAL A 266 10.80 1.04 -8.34
CA VAL A 266 11.95 0.56 -7.57
C VAL A 266 13.09 1.56 -7.69
N ARG A 267 13.78 1.81 -6.59
CA ARG A 267 14.98 2.64 -6.52
C ARG A 267 16.24 1.82 -6.77
N ASP A 268 17.33 2.51 -7.04
CA ASP A 268 18.63 1.88 -7.30
C ASP A 268 19.14 1.03 -6.12
N ASP A 269 18.74 1.39 -4.89
CA ASP A 269 19.04 0.64 -3.67
C ASP A 269 18.15 -0.60 -3.46
N GLY A 270 17.17 -0.84 -4.33
CA GLY A 270 16.24 -1.95 -4.25
C GLY A 270 15.00 -1.69 -3.39
N SER A 271 14.83 -0.49 -2.87
CA SER A 271 13.67 -0.08 -2.09
C SER A 271 12.54 0.48 -2.94
N TRP A 272 11.38 0.66 -2.32
CA TRP A 272 10.24 1.39 -2.88
C TRP A 272 9.83 2.55 -1.99
N PRO A 273 9.49 3.73 -2.60
CA PRO A 273 8.87 4.84 -1.87
C PRO A 273 7.41 4.52 -1.53
N ILE A 274 6.82 5.27 -0.59
CA ILE A 274 5.38 5.15 -0.30
C ILE A 274 4.58 5.66 -1.50
N ASP A 275 4.82 6.91 -1.90
CA ASP A 275 4.21 7.55 -3.06
C ASP A 275 5.29 7.98 -4.05
N THR A 276 5.02 7.81 -5.33
CA THR A 276 5.95 8.10 -6.43
C THR A 276 5.72 9.46 -7.08
N ASN A 277 4.55 10.06 -6.85
CA ASN A 277 4.22 11.38 -7.39
C ASN A 277 3.35 12.18 -6.41
N LEU A 278 3.92 13.23 -5.89
CA LEU A 278 3.29 14.16 -4.96
C LEU A 278 3.03 15.54 -5.61
N SER A 279 2.87 15.62 -6.94
CA SER A 279 2.81 16.89 -7.67
C SER A 279 1.74 17.84 -7.13
N THR A 280 0.53 17.38 -6.85
CA THR A 280 -0.52 18.22 -6.26
C THR A 280 -0.14 18.75 -4.87
N TRP A 281 0.39 17.88 -4.02
CA TRP A 281 0.80 18.25 -2.67
C TRP A 281 2.03 19.14 -2.68
N GLY A 282 3.08 18.74 -3.41
CA GLY A 282 4.32 19.50 -3.57
C GLY A 282 4.06 20.90 -4.12
N THR A 283 3.28 21.00 -5.20
CA THR A 283 2.91 22.29 -5.78
C THR A 283 2.13 23.17 -4.82
N THR A 284 1.14 22.64 -4.12
CA THR A 284 0.35 23.40 -3.15
C THR A 284 1.21 23.94 -2.02
N LEU A 285 2.13 23.13 -1.48
CA LEU A 285 3.06 23.55 -0.43
C LEU A 285 4.07 24.57 -0.94
N ALA A 286 4.63 24.36 -2.14
CA ALA A 286 5.58 25.29 -2.76
C ALA A 286 4.95 26.67 -3.01
N VAL A 287 3.75 26.70 -3.60
CA VAL A 287 3.01 27.96 -3.84
C VAL A 287 2.70 28.68 -2.51
N LYS A 288 2.28 27.95 -1.48
CA LYS A 288 2.03 28.51 -0.16
C LYS A 288 3.30 29.08 0.46
N ALA A 289 4.41 28.34 0.42
CA ALA A 289 5.70 28.80 0.95
C ALA A 289 6.20 30.05 0.21
N LEU A 290 6.08 30.09 -1.12
CA LEU A 290 6.45 31.24 -1.93
C LEU A 290 5.55 32.46 -1.66
N ALA A 291 4.26 32.26 -1.47
CA ALA A 291 3.32 33.35 -1.14
C ALA A 291 3.67 34.01 0.19
N GLU A 292 3.98 33.23 1.23
CA GLU A 292 4.42 33.74 2.54
C GLU A 292 5.83 34.35 2.49
N GLY A 293 6.71 33.90 1.59
CA GLY A 293 8.09 34.37 1.41
C GLY A 293 8.25 35.58 0.50
N GLY A 294 7.19 36.35 0.19
CA GLY A 294 7.26 37.53 -0.65
C GLY A 294 6.52 37.44 -1.99
N GLY A 295 5.79 36.38 -2.18
CA GLY A 295 4.93 36.16 -3.34
C GLY A 295 5.63 35.57 -4.58
N LEU A 296 4.83 35.04 -5.49
CA LEU A 296 5.25 34.70 -6.86
C LEU A 296 5.19 35.98 -7.70
N SER A 297 6.20 36.22 -8.52
CA SER A 297 6.13 37.29 -9.53
C SER A 297 5.02 36.98 -10.55
N SER A 298 4.54 37.99 -11.26
CA SER A 298 3.51 37.75 -12.28
C SER A 298 3.96 36.75 -13.37
N SER A 299 5.27 36.72 -13.67
CA SER A 299 5.87 35.75 -14.59
C SER A 299 5.93 34.33 -14.03
N ASP A 300 5.90 34.16 -12.71
CA ASP A 300 5.95 32.87 -12.06
C ASP A 300 4.54 32.27 -11.82
N GLN A 301 3.49 33.12 -11.91
CA GLN A 301 2.10 32.70 -11.71
C GLN A 301 1.48 32.05 -12.95
N GLU A 302 1.84 32.53 -14.14
CA GLU A 302 1.23 32.12 -15.41
C GLU A 302 1.28 30.59 -15.70
N PRO A 303 2.36 29.86 -15.38
CA PRO A 303 2.42 28.42 -15.61
C PRO A 303 1.81 27.55 -14.47
N VAL A 304 1.35 28.15 -13.36
CA VAL A 304 0.77 27.42 -12.22
C VAL A 304 -0.76 27.40 -12.27
N LEU A 305 -1.35 28.25 -13.09
CA LEU A 305 -2.78 28.35 -13.34
C LEU A 305 -3.17 27.62 -14.62
#